data_b2e2031824df2d6709039101502898ca
#
_entry.id   b2e2031824df2d6709039101502898ca
#
_cell.length_a   1.000
_cell.length_b   1.000
_cell.length_c   1.000
_cell.angle_alpha   90.00
_cell.angle_beta   90.00
_cell.angle_gamma   90.00
#
_symmetry.space_group_name_H-M   'P 1'
#
loop_
_entity.id
_entity.type
_entity.pdbx_description
1 polymer ?
#
loop_
_entity_poly.entity_id
_entity_poly.type
_entity_poly.pdbx_seq_one_letter_code
_entity_poly.pdbx_strand_id
1 'polypeptide(L)'
;MAQNKFSVFPFVIGMKGLKRYTADPTRRTPRIVLETGRIFIVGRSIPENPGEFYRPVYEWISQYVQINGHKTSIELGFEYINTSSTKWIYNIIKEIAEIKNLAENVRIIWYYDLGDEDMCELGFILKSLVECPFFVVESEGVERIPDDQVVFDTM
;
A
#
# COMPACT_ATOMS: atom_id res chain seq x y z
N MET A 1 -18.29 -18.81 -0.49
CA MET A 1 -18.10 -18.26 -0.17
C MET A 1 -17.86 -17.75 0.51
N ALA A 2 -17.40 -17.63 0.30
CA ALA A 2 -17.04 -16.98 1.09
C ALA A 2 -17.85 -16.34 1.72
N GLN A 3 -18.54 -16.34 1.86
CA GLN A 3 -19.17 -15.67 2.43
C GLN A 3 -19.24 -15.81 3.59
N ASN A 4 -19.25 -16.50 4.15
CA ASN A 4 -19.33 -16.57 5.28
C ASN A 4 -18.50 -15.97 6.12
N LYS A 5 -17.53 -15.86 5.80
CA LYS A 5 -16.57 -15.19 6.54
C LYS A 5 -16.86 -13.75 6.76
N PHE A 6 -17.88 -13.25 6.11
CA PHE A 6 -18.17 -11.91 6.35
C PHE A 6 -19.29 -11.65 7.20
N SER A 7 -19.80 -12.57 7.88
CA SER A 7 -21.02 -12.35 8.61
C SER A 7 -20.86 -11.33 9.70
N VAL A 8 -19.75 -11.29 10.40
CA VAL A 8 -19.56 -10.33 11.46
C VAL A 8 -18.74 -9.14 11.02
N PHE A 9 -17.74 -9.40 10.25
CA PHE A 9 -16.85 -8.39 9.80
C PHE A 9 -17.50 -7.22 9.15
N PRO A 10 -18.36 -7.39 8.15
CA PRO A 10 -18.92 -6.26 7.44
C PRO A 10 -19.61 -5.29 8.36
N PHE A 11 -20.26 -5.82 9.37
CA PHE A 11 -20.97 -4.99 10.31
C PHE A 11 -20.03 -4.09 11.09
N VAL A 12 -18.98 -4.66 11.64
CA VAL A 12 -18.01 -3.90 12.44
C VAL A 12 -17.27 -2.90 11.59
N ILE A 13 -16.83 -3.35 10.43
CA ILE A 13 -16.07 -2.52 9.52
C ILE A 13 -16.89 -1.34 9.04
N GLY A 14 -18.14 -1.61 8.68
CA GLY A 14 -19.01 -0.57 8.17
C GLY A 14 -19.24 0.55 9.14
N MET A 15 -19.16 0.26 10.42
CA MET A 15 -19.44 1.27 11.42
C MET A 15 -18.24 2.07 11.86
N LYS A 16 -17.06 1.43 11.91
CA LYS A 16 -15.90 2.07 12.49
C LYS A 16 -14.68 2.10 11.61
N GLY A 17 -14.76 1.44 10.47
CA GLY A 17 -13.57 1.26 9.66
C GLY A 17 -12.72 0.16 10.25
N LEU A 18 -11.52 -0.01 9.71
CA LEU A 18 -10.62 -1.03 10.13
C LEU A 18 -9.71 -0.54 11.24
N LYS A 19 -9.32 -1.46 12.08
CA LYS A 19 -8.35 -1.15 13.11
C LYS A 19 -7.00 -0.87 12.45
N ARG A 20 -6.30 0.12 12.94
CA ARG A 20 -5.00 0.50 12.42
C ARG A 20 -4.01 -0.66 12.57
N TYR A 21 -3.20 -0.87 11.55
CA TYR A 21 -2.17 -1.90 11.54
C TYR A 21 -0.83 -1.23 11.26
N THR A 22 0.18 -1.51 12.08
CA THR A 22 1.51 -0.95 11.85
C THR A 22 2.57 -2.01 12.04
N ALA A 23 3.71 -1.78 11.39
CA ALA A 23 4.90 -2.61 11.58
C ALA A 23 6.10 -1.69 11.53
N ASP A 24 6.99 -1.85 12.51
CA ASP A 24 8.21 -1.07 12.53
C ASP A 24 9.18 -1.58 11.48
N PRO A 25 10.00 -0.69 10.90
CA PRO A 25 10.95 -1.13 9.88
C PRO A 25 12.09 -1.93 10.52
N THR A 26 12.58 -2.89 9.76
CA THR A 26 13.76 -3.64 10.13
C THR A 26 14.73 -3.59 8.95
N ARG A 27 15.85 -4.26 9.08
CA ARG A 27 16.80 -4.30 7.98
C ARG A 27 16.27 -5.10 6.79
N ARG A 28 15.24 -5.91 7.01
CA ARG A 28 14.68 -6.77 5.97
C ARG A 28 13.23 -6.48 5.66
N THR A 29 12.55 -5.66 6.45
CA THR A 29 11.13 -5.41 6.24
C THR A 29 10.83 -3.92 6.32
N PRO A 30 9.87 -3.46 5.53
CA PRO A 30 9.55 -2.03 5.48
C PRO A 30 8.69 -1.60 6.66
N ARG A 31 8.63 -0.30 6.87
CA ARG A 31 7.66 0.26 7.79
C ARG A 31 6.28 0.18 7.13
N ILE A 32 5.30 -0.23 7.91
CA ILE A 32 3.91 -0.33 7.44
C ILE A 32 3.02 0.54 8.33
N VAL A 33 2.17 1.34 7.69
CA VAL A 33 1.09 2.04 8.38
C VAL A 33 -0.16 1.88 7.54
N LEU A 34 -1.16 1.20 8.08
CA LEU A 34 -2.42 1.00 7.39
C LEU A 34 -3.52 1.56 8.29
N GLU A 35 -4.24 2.55 7.78
CA GLU A 35 -5.32 3.16 8.53
C GLU A 35 -6.30 3.75 7.53
N THR A 36 -7.48 4.10 8.01
CA THR A 36 -8.48 4.70 7.15
C THR A 36 -7.90 5.96 6.50
N GLY A 37 -7.90 5.98 5.19
CA GLY A 37 -7.40 7.13 4.45
C GLY A 37 -5.93 7.07 4.11
N ARG A 38 -5.19 6.09 4.61
CA ARG A 38 -3.76 6.05 4.34
C ARG A 38 -3.19 4.64 4.35
N ILE A 39 -2.42 4.33 3.32
CA ILE A 39 -1.65 3.09 3.24
C ILE A 39 -0.22 3.49 2.96
N PHE A 40 0.69 3.05 3.84
CA PHE A 40 2.10 3.45 3.76
C PHE A 40 2.97 2.21 3.89
N ILE A 41 3.81 1.93 2.89
CA ILE A 41 4.73 0.79 2.90
C ILE A 41 6.05 1.27 2.32
N VAL A 42 7.02 1.52 3.18
CA VAL A 42 8.27 2.14 2.74
C VAL A 42 9.46 1.53 3.48
N GLY A 43 10.51 1.17 2.73
CA GLY A 43 11.75 0.68 3.32
C GLY A 43 12.39 -0.41 2.49
N ARG A 44 12.99 -1.38 3.14
CA ARG A 44 13.61 -2.52 2.49
C ARG A 44 12.67 -3.72 2.61
N SER A 45 12.56 -4.50 1.56
CA SER A 45 11.66 -5.64 1.59
C SER A 45 12.35 -6.89 1.07
N ILE A 46 12.99 -7.61 1.99
CA ILE A 46 13.61 -8.90 1.76
C ILE A 46 13.30 -9.82 2.93
N PRO A 47 12.03 -9.99 3.30
CA PRO A 47 11.69 -10.83 4.45
C PRO A 47 12.04 -12.28 4.18
N GLU A 48 12.38 -13.02 5.24
CA GLU A 48 12.68 -14.43 5.10
C GLU A 48 11.45 -15.21 4.69
N ASN A 49 10.30 -14.81 5.21
CA ASN A 49 9.04 -15.44 4.88
C ASN A 49 8.08 -14.37 4.40
N PRO A 50 8.09 -14.08 3.09
CA PRO A 50 7.26 -12.98 2.55
C PRO A 50 5.77 -13.20 2.79
N GLY A 51 5.31 -14.44 2.72
CA GLY A 51 3.90 -14.71 2.95
C GLY A 51 3.48 -14.39 4.36
N GLU A 52 4.32 -14.73 5.32
CA GLU A 52 4.02 -14.45 6.72
C GLU A 52 3.99 -12.94 6.97
N PHE A 53 4.90 -12.22 6.35
CA PHE A 53 4.97 -10.77 6.53
C PHE A 53 3.83 -10.05 5.84
N TYR A 54 3.54 -10.40 4.58
CA TYR A 54 2.59 -9.63 3.76
C TYR A 54 1.14 -10.09 3.87
N ARG A 55 0.87 -11.32 4.31
CA ARG A 55 -0.51 -11.78 4.38
C ARG A 55 -1.39 -10.87 5.24
N PRO A 56 -0.96 -10.46 6.45
CA PRO A 56 -1.80 -9.55 7.22
C PRO A 56 -2.04 -8.22 6.52
N VAL A 57 -1.04 -7.72 5.79
CA VAL A 57 -1.18 -6.47 5.04
C VAL A 57 -2.21 -6.65 3.94
N TYR A 58 -2.08 -7.73 3.19
CA TYR A 58 -2.99 -8.01 2.08
C TYR A 58 -4.42 -8.20 2.59
N GLU A 59 -4.59 -8.90 3.70
CA GLU A 59 -5.92 -9.13 4.27
C GLU A 59 -6.53 -7.83 4.74
N TRP A 60 -5.74 -6.97 5.34
CA TRP A 60 -6.22 -5.66 5.76
C TRP A 60 -6.74 -4.87 4.55
N ILE A 61 -5.96 -4.87 3.49
CA ILE A 61 -6.31 -4.13 2.28
C ILE A 61 -7.55 -4.74 1.62
N SER A 62 -7.65 -6.07 1.59
CA SER A 62 -8.83 -6.73 1.03
C SER A 62 -10.11 -6.32 1.75
N GLN A 63 -10.04 -6.13 3.05
CA GLN A 63 -11.19 -5.66 3.80
C GLN A 63 -11.43 -4.17 3.57
N TYR A 64 -10.34 -3.40 3.49
CA TYR A 64 -10.45 -1.97 3.31
C TYR A 64 -11.13 -1.60 1.99
N VAL A 65 -10.85 -2.36 0.92
CA VAL A 65 -11.44 -2.04 -0.38
C VAL A 65 -12.95 -2.23 -0.39
N GLN A 66 -13.51 -2.91 0.60
CA GLN A 66 -14.96 -3.07 0.71
C GLN A 66 -15.62 -1.85 1.35
N ILE A 67 -14.84 -0.95 1.93
CA ILE A 67 -15.37 0.22 2.61
C ILE A 67 -15.43 1.38 1.61
N ASN A 68 -16.57 2.05 1.55
CA ASN A 68 -16.78 3.12 0.58
C ASN A 68 -16.57 4.50 1.18
N GLY A 69 -16.28 5.46 0.31
CA GLY A 69 -16.39 6.87 0.67
C GLY A 69 -15.18 7.52 1.31
N HIS A 70 -14.05 6.81 1.37
CA HIS A 70 -12.87 7.38 1.98
C HIS A 70 -11.86 7.80 0.92
N LYS A 71 -11.36 9.02 1.04
CA LYS A 71 -10.20 9.45 0.26
C LYS A 71 -8.99 8.74 0.84
N THR A 72 -8.17 8.16 -0.01
CA THR A 72 -7.05 7.33 0.43
C THR A 72 -5.78 7.72 -0.28
N SER A 73 -4.74 8.02 0.49
CA SER A 73 -3.41 8.26 -0.01
C SER A 73 -2.58 7.01 0.20
N ILE A 74 -1.97 6.52 -0.86
CA ILE A 74 -1.15 5.31 -0.79
C ILE A 74 0.27 5.71 -1.14
N GLU A 75 1.20 5.44 -0.23
CA GLU A 75 2.60 5.78 -0.39
C GLU A 75 3.43 4.50 -0.34
N LEU A 76 4.12 4.23 -1.40
CA LEU A 76 4.96 3.05 -1.51
C LEU A 76 6.36 3.49 -1.92
N GLY A 77 7.36 2.86 -1.36
CA GLY A 77 8.73 3.18 -1.73
C GLY A 77 9.68 2.16 -1.17
N PHE A 78 10.66 1.76 -1.99
CA PHE A 78 11.57 0.70 -1.56
C PHE A 78 12.99 1.07 -1.88
N GLU A 79 13.83 0.97 -0.86
CA GLU A 79 15.25 1.06 -1.04
C GLU A 79 15.73 -0.21 -1.75
N TYR A 80 15.10 -1.32 -1.42
CA TYR A 80 15.36 -2.59 -2.06
C TYR A 80 14.13 -3.49 -1.90
N ILE A 81 13.84 -4.26 -2.93
CA ILE A 81 12.71 -5.18 -2.89
C ILE A 81 13.09 -6.44 -3.67
N ASN A 82 12.84 -7.61 -3.08
CA ASN A 82 13.15 -8.85 -3.77
C ASN A 82 11.95 -9.31 -4.59
N THR A 83 12.16 -10.34 -5.38
CA THR A 83 11.15 -10.84 -6.31
C THR A 83 9.87 -11.28 -5.61
N SER A 84 10.01 -11.97 -4.49
CA SER A 84 8.83 -12.45 -3.75
C SER A 84 8.01 -11.29 -3.22
N SER A 85 8.69 -10.26 -2.70
CA SER A 85 8.00 -9.09 -2.21
C SER A 85 7.33 -8.33 -3.34
N THR A 86 7.99 -8.26 -4.50
CA THR A 86 7.40 -7.59 -5.66
C THR A 86 6.06 -8.22 -6.05
N LYS A 87 5.97 -9.54 -5.97
CA LYS A 87 4.71 -10.22 -6.26
C LYS A 87 3.61 -9.83 -5.30
N TRP A 88 3.96 -9.68 -4.02
CA TRP A 88 2.98 -9.26 -3.03
C TRP A 88 2.51 -7.83 -3.29
N ILE A 89 3.45 -6.93 -3.61
CA ILE A 89 3.09 -5.55 -3.91
C ILE A 89 2.20 -5.49 -5.16
N TYR A 90 2.53 -6.29 -6.17
CA TYR A 90 1.74 -6.39 -7.37
C TYR A 90 0.29 -6.78 -7.03
N ASN A 91 0.12 -7.80 -6.19
CA ASN A 91 -1.21 -8.25 -5.79
C ASN A 91 -1.94 -7.22 -4.95
N ILE A 92 -1.21 -6.49 -4.12
CA ILE A 92 -1.78 -5.42 -3.31
C ILE A 92 -2.31 -4.31 -4.21
N ILE A 93 -1.54 -3.92 -5.22
CA ILE A 93 -1.99 -2.90 -6.17
C ILE A 93 -3.25 -3.37 -6.91
N LYS A 94 -3.29 -4.64 -7.29
CA LYS A 94 -4.46 -5.17 -7.98
C LYS A 94 -5.69 -5.18 -7.07
N GLU A 95 -5.46 -5.41 -5.79
CA GLU A 95 -6.57 -5.37 -4.84
C GLU A 95 -7.08 -3.95 -4.67
N ILE A 96 -6.15 -2.98 -4.58
CA ILE A 96 -6.49 -1.57 -4.47
C ILE A 96 -7.32 -1.12 -5.68
N ALA A 97 -7.05 -1.68 -6.84
CA ALA A 97 -7.76 -1.33 -8.06
C ALA A 97 -9.25 -1.66 -7.98
N GLU A 98 -9.66 -2.46 -7.00
CA GLU A 98 -11.06 -2.79 -6.82
C GLU A 98 -11.83 -1.74 -6.01
N ILE A 99 -11.16 -0.72 -5.51
CA ILE A 99 -11.83 0.33 -4.74
C ILE A 99 -12.82 1.06 -5.62
N LYS A 100 -14.02 1.27 -5.07
CA LYS A 100 -15.09 1.95 -5.79
C LYS A 100 -14.76 3.41 -6.00
N ASN A 101 -15.02 3.92 -7.21
CA ASN A 101 -14.69 5.29 -7.59
C ASN A 101 -13.21 5.57 -7.40
N LEU A 102 -12.41 4.65 -7.88
CA LEU A 102 -10.97 4.65 -7.67
C LEU A 102 -10.31 5.97 -8.07
N ALA A 103 -10.63 6.46 -9.26
CA ALA A 103 -9.96 7.66 -9.78
C ALA A 103 -10.18 8.87 -8.90
N GLU A 104 -11.34 8.94 -8.25
CA GLU A 104 -11.68 10.10 -7.43
C GLU A 104 -11.22 9.95 -5.98
N ASN A 105 -11.07 8.72 -5.52
CA ASN A 105 -10.85 8.47 -4.11
C ASN A 105 -9.45 8.01 -3.76
N VAL A 106 -8.63 7.67 -4.74
CA VAL A 106 -7.32 7.09 -4.44
C VAL A 106 -6.22 7.82 -5.19
N ARG A 107 -5.14 8.04 -4.50
CA ARG A 107 -3.91 8.60 -5.06
C ARG A 107 -2.77 7.74 -4.59
N ILE A 108 -1.86 7.37 -5.51
CA ILE A 108 -0.72 6.52 -5.20
C ILE A 108 0.56 7.29 -5.51
N ILE A 109 1.51 7.23 -4.60
CA ILE A 109 2.84 7.78 -4.80
C ILE A 109 3.82 6.63 -4.65
N TRP A 110 4.66 6.46 -5.66
CA TRP A 110 5.71 5.47 -5.66
C TRP A 110 7.03 6.21 -5.60
N TYR A 111 7.72 6.08 -4.48
CA TYR A 111 9.01 6.73 -4.29
C TYR A 111 10.14 5.78 -4.68
N TYR A 112 11.18 6.34 -5.29
CA TYR A 112 12.37 5.55 -5.58
C TYR A 112 13.60 6.42 -5.31
N ASP A 113 14.71 5.77 -4.95
CA ASP A 113 15.95 6.49 -4.65
C ASP A 113 16.56 7.07 -5.91
N LEU A 114 17.16 8.25 -5.77
CA LEU A 114 17.86 8.90 -6.87
C LEU A 114 18.85 7.93 -7.51
N GLY A 115 18.75 7.76 -8.82
CA GLY A 115 19.64 6.89 -9.57
C GLY A 115 19.20 5.45 -9.67
N ASP A 116 18.13 5.08 -8.99
CA ASP A 116 17.63 3.69 -9.02
C ASP A 116 16.66 3.53 -10.19
N GLU A 117 17.21 3.26 -11.36
CA GLU A 117 16.40 3.18 -12.57
C GLU A 117 15.46 1.98 -12.56
N ASP A 118 15.89 0.86 -11.97
CA ASP A 118 15.05 -0.32 -11.92
C ASP A 118 13.81 -0.07 -11.08
N MET A 119 13.96 0.61 -9.96
CA MET A 119 12.83 0.90 -9.10
C MET A 119 11.90 1.94 -9.73
N CYS A 120 12.47 2.87 -10.47
CA CYS A 120 11.67 3.84 -11.23
C CYS A 120 10.83 3.11 -12.27
N GLU A 121 11.44 2.18 -12.99
CA GLU A 121 10.75 1.42 -14.02
C GLU A 121 9.65 0.56 -13.43
N LEU A 122 9.91 -0.06 -12.29
CA LEU A 122 8.90 -0.87 -11.61
C LEU A 122 7.69 -0.01 -11.27
N GLY A 123 7.93 1.23 -10.83
CA GLY A 123 6.84 2.15 -10.53
C GLY A 123 5.95 2.40 -11.74
N PHE A 124 6.55 2.60 -12.91
CA PHE A 124 5.76 2.81 -14.11
C PHE A 124 5.00 1.57 -14.53
N ILE A 125 5.58 0.39 -14.29
CA ILE A 125 4.88 -0.86 -14.57
C ILE A 125 3.63 -0.96 -13.68
N LEU A 126 3.80 -0.69 -12.39
CA LEU A 126 2.69 -0.77 -11.45
C LEU A 126 1.63 0.28 -11.76
N LYS A 127 2.05 1.44 -12.22
CA LYS A 127 1.13 2.50 -12.60
C LYS A 127 0.15 2.03 -13.67
N SER A 128 0.59 1.16 -14.56
CA SER A 128 -0.26 0.68 -15.64
C SER A 128 -1.37 -0.26 -15.16
N LEU A 129 -1.34 -0.67 -13.91
CA LEU A 129 -2.32 -1.61 -13.36
C LEU A 129 -3.55 -0.93 -12.76
N VAL A 130 -3.49 0.38 -12.53
CA VAL A 130 -4.58 1.08 -11.84
C VAL A 130 -4.94 2.35 -12.60
N GLU A 131 -6.21 2.72 -12.54
CA GLU A 131 -6.68 3.93 -13.20
C GLU A 131 -7.03 4.97 -12.15
N CYS A 132 -5.98 5.49 -11.51
CA CYS A 132 -6.11 6.56 -10.55
C CYS A 132 -4.83 7.40 -10.65
N PRO A 133 -4.80 8.58 -10.03
CA PRO A 133 -3.57 9.37 -10.00
C PRO A 133 -2.44 8.56 -9.37
N PHE A 134 -1.37 8.40 -10.12
CA PHE A 134 -0.24 7.58 -9.71
C PHE A 134 1.03 8.32 -10.09
N PHE A 135 1.82 8.69 -9.09
CA PHE A 135 3.01 9.51 -9.27
C PHE A 135 4.25 8.71 -8.94
N VAL A 136 5.20 8.70 -9.87
CA VAL A 136 6.49 8.05 -9.67
C VAL A 136 7.46 9.17 -9.32
N VAL A 137 7.96 9.18 -8.09
CA VAL A 137 8.66 10.33 -7.53
C VAL A 137 10.05 9.96 -7.06
N GLU A 138 11.04 10.70 -7.56
CA GLU A 138 12.42 10.52 -7.16
C GLU A 138 12.64 11.08 -5.77
N SER A 139 13.42 10.39 -4.95
CA SER A 139 13.69 10.78 -3.57
C SER A 139 15.17 10.70 -3.30
N GLU A 140 15.67 11.58 -2.43
CA GLU A 140 17.06 11.52 -2.03
C GLU A 140 17.33 10.41 -1.03
N GLY A 141 16.29 9.87 -0.40
CA GLY A 141 16.40 8.75 0.52
C GLY A 141 15.03 8.25 0.86
N VAL A 142 14.65 7.12 0.27
CA VAL A 142 13.35 6.53 0.51
C VAL A 142 13.13 6.29 2.00
N GLU A 143 14.17 5.84 2.69
CA GLU A 143 14.01 5.53 4.12
C GLU A 143 13.75 6.76 4.98
N ARG A 144 13.91 7.97 4.43
CA ARG A 144 13.66 9.20 5.18
C ARG A 144 12.26 9.75 4.99
N ILE A 145 11.46 9.09 4.18
CA ILE A 145 10.11 9.57 3.92
C ILE A 145 9.28 9.40 5.19
N PRO A 146 8.71 10.51 5.71
CA PRO A 146 7.97 10.43 6.97
C PRO A 146 6.66 9.69 6.83
N ASP A 147 6.29 8.97 7.88
CA ASP A 147 5.10 8.16 7.88
C ASP A 147 3.91 8.85 8.56
N ASP A 148 4.07 10.11 8.93
CA ASP A 148 3.03 10.85 9.62
C ASP A 148 2.41 11.95 8.77
N GLN A 149 2.76 12.03 7.48
CA GLN A 149 2.23 13.07 6.61
C GLN A 149 0.91 12.66 6.00
N VAL A 150 -0.01 13.62 5.95
CA VAL A 150 -1.24 13.44 5.21
C VAL A 150 -1.00 14.07 3.84
N VAL A 151 -0.77 13.23 2.86
CA VAL A 151 -0.35 13.68 1.54
C VAL A 151 -1.52 14.03 0.62
N PHE A 152 -2.64 13.33 0.81
CA PHE A 152 -3.75 13.45 -0.13
C PHE A 152 -4.24 14.88 -0.29
N ASP A 153 -4.41 15.59 0.81
CA ASP A 153 -4.97 16.93 0.76
C ASP A 153 -3.97 17.99 0.34
N THR A 154 -2.68 17.69 0.38
CA THR A 154 -1.67 18.67 0.04
C THR A 154 -1.22 18.59 -1.41
N MET A 155 -1.68 17.60 -2.10
CA MET A 155 -1.34 17.43 -3.50
C MET A 155 -2.54 17.70 -4.37
#